data_6e3206e9fc67515298e2543a7d5537ad
#
_entry.id   6e3206e9fc67515298e2543a7d5537ad
#
_cell.length_a   1.000
_cell.length_b   1.000
_cell.length_c   1.000
_cell.angle_alpha   90.00
_cell.angle_beta   90.00
_cell.angle_gamma   90.00
#
_symmetry.space_group_name_H-M   'P 1'
#
loop_
_entity.id
_entity.type
_entity.pdbx_description
1 polymer ?
#
loop_
_entity_poly.entity_id
_entity_poly.type
_entity_poly.pdbx_seq_one_letter_code
_entity_poly.pdbx_strand_id
1 'polypeptide(L)'
;MAEILLKEKPDIINVHNLYPFISPAALFECKKANIPVVMTVHNFRLICPTGLFMRNGKPCEQCLDRKNEWSCIKYNCEHSIFKSIGYTLRNVYARWTKAYLKNVDMFACITEFQKKKLIEAGYDKNKITVIPNSIDAPCSYTLTTGGYIAYIGRLSYEKGYDLLVEVARKHPEIKFCFAGAQREKNNTEIPKNVEFKGYLQKKELSKFIQESRFIVIPSR
;
A
#
# COMPACT_ATOMS: atom_id res chain seq x y z
N MET A 1 -13.59 16.62 12.30
CA MET A 1 -12.16 16.85 12.61
C MET A 1 -12.01 17.97 13.64
N ALA A 2 -12.57 19.18 13.43
CA ALA A 2 -12.44 20.28 14.39
C ALA A 2 -12.84 19.91 15.83
N GLU A 3 -13.98 19.25 16.02
CA GLU A 3 -14.43 18.77 17.35
C GLU A 3 -13.43 17.80 18.00
N ILE A 4 -12.84 16.90 17.23
CA ILE A 4 -11.82 15.96 17.73
C ILE A 4 -10.59 16.71 18.20
N LEU A 5 -10.13 17.70 17.42
CA LEU A 5 -8.97 18.50 17.78
C LEU A 5 -9.18 19.33 19.05
N LEU A 6 -10.39 19.88 19.22
CA LEU A 6 -10.77 20.62 20.42
C LEU A 6 -10.85 19.74 21.67
N LYS A 7 -11.34 18.50 21.48
CA LYS A 7 -11.49 17.53 22.58
C LYS A 7 -10.17 16.92 23.00
N GLU A 8 -9.40 16.39 22.03
CA GLU A 8 -8.20 15.59 22.31
C GLU A 8 -6.93 16.45 22.49
N LYS A 9 -6.92 17.69 21.97
CA LYS A 9 -5.80 18.66 22.04
C LYS A 9 -4.42 18.04 21.80
N PRO A 10 -4.21 17.34 20.67
CA PRO A 10 -2.94 16.67 20.42
C PRO A 10 -1.83 17.69 20.13
N ASP A 11 -0.60 17.40 20.56
CA ASP A 11 0.58 18.20 20.26
C ASP A 11 1.05 17.99 18.81
N ILE A 12 0.77 16.83 18.24
CA ILE A 12 1.15 16.45 16.87
C ILE A 12 0.15 15.44 16.30
N ILE A 13 -0.03 15.46 14.98
CA ILE A 13 -0.91 14.52 14.27
C ILE A 13 -0.07 13.70 13.29
N ASN A 14 -0.10 12.36 13.44
CA ASN A 14 0.45 11.46 12.45
C ASN A 14 -0.66 10.94 11.54
N VAL A 15 -0.53 11.20 10.24
CA VAL A 15 -1.52 10.84 9.23
C VAL A 15 -1.08 9.61 8.46
N HIS A 16 -1.92 8.58 8.43
CA HIS A 16 -1.74 7.39 7.63
C HIS A 16 -2.94 7.20 6.70
N ASN A 17 -2.73 7.20 5.38
CA ASN A 17 -3.76 6.87 4.38
C ASN A 17 -5.15 7.49 4.65
N LEU A 18 -5.30 8.80 4.43
CA LEU A 18 -6.58 9.50 4.66
C LEU A 18 -7.79 8.84 3.96
N TYR A 19 -7.59 8.24 2.81
CA TYR A 19 -8.65 7.60 2.04
C TYR A 19 -8.85 6.13 2.35
N PRO A 20 -10.08 5.64 2.21
CA PRO A 20 -11.27 6.30 1.64
C PRO A 20 -12.12 7.10 2.65
N PHE A 21 -11.82 7.04 3.95
CA PHE A 21 -12.73 7.50 4.99
C PHE A 21 -12.58 8.98 5.35
N ILE A 22 -11.40 9.57 5.15
CA ILE A 22 -11.10 10.96 5.52
C ILE A 22 -10.59 11.71 4.28
N SER A 23 -11.17 12.89 4.04
CA SER A 23 -10.74 13.77 2.95
C SER A 23 -9.45 14.53 3.30
N PRO A 24 -8.61 14.92 2.32
CA PRO A 24 -7.52 15.88 2.53
C PRO A 24 -7.97 17.22 3.13
N ALA A 25 -9.26 17.53 3.04
CA ALA A 25 -9.83 18.72 3.71
C ALA A 25 -9.61 18.72 5.23
N ALA A 26 -9.46 17.54 5.87
CA ALA A 26 -9.14 17.44 7.28
C ALA A 26 -7.81 18.11 7.67
N LEU A 27 -6.84 18.17 6.73
CA LEU A 27 -5.54 18.81 6.96
C LEU A 27 -5.66 20.33 7.14
N PHE A 28 -6.66 20.97 6.54
CA PHE A 28 -6.91 22.40 6.75
C PHE A 28 -7.36 22.70 8.18
N GLU A 29 -8.13 21.79 8.79
CA GLU A 29 -8.54 21.95 10.19
C GLU A 29 -7.36 21.80 11.15
N CYS A 30 -6.44 20.88 10.87
CA CYS A 30 -5.19 20.75 11.62
C CYS A 30 -4.36 22.04 11.54
N LYS A 31 -4.25 22.63 10.35
CA LYS A 31 -3.53 23.89 10.14
C LYS A 31 -4.18 25.06 10.83
N LYS A 32 -5.52 25.17 10.81
CA LYS A 32 -6.29 26.20 11.56
C LYS A 32 -6.07 26.07 13.08
N ALA A 33 -5.99 24.86 13.59
CA ALA A 33 -5.72 24.59 14.98
C ALA A 33 -4.24 24.76 15.37
N ASN A 34 -3.38 25.12 14.41
CA ASN A 34 -1.92 25.26 14.57
C ASN A 34 -1.23 23.99 15.12
N ILE A 35 -1.75 22.81 14.77
CA ILE A 35 -1.20 21.52 15.19
C ILE A 35 -0.33 20.96 14.05
N PRO A 36 0.95 20.63 14.32
CA PRO A 36 1.83 20.08 13.32
C PRO A 36 1.37 18.70 12.81
N VAL A 37 1.55 18.48 11.50
CA VAL A 37 1.14 17.26 10.82
C VAL A 37 2.33 16.53 10.21
N VAL A 38 2.55 15.30 10.64
CA VAL A 38 3.46 14.35 9.98
C VAL A 38 2.63 13.38 9.16
N MET A 39 3.01 13.12 7.92
CA MET A 39 2.33 12.17 7.06
C MET A 39 3.23 10.99 6.69
N THR A 40 2.86 9.79 7.14
CA THR A 40 3.53 8.56 6.71
C THR A 40 3.01 8.14 5.34
N VAL A 41 3.92 8.06 4.37
CA VAL A 41 3.61 7.75 2.97
C VAL A 41 3.73 6.25 2.73
N HIS A 42 2.59 5.54 2.64
CA HIS A 42 2.56 4.09 2.44
C HIS A 42 2.44 3.65 0.98
N ASN A 43 2.13 4.57 0.09
CA ASN A 43 1.89 4.31 -1.33
C ASN A 43 2.04 5.61 -2.14
N PHE A 44 1.87 5.56 -3.45
CA PHE A 44 2.05 6.71 -4.33
C PHE A 44 0.77 7.53 -4.58
N ARG A 45 -0.26 7.44 -3.73
CA ARG A 45 -1.53 8.17 -3.92
C ARG A 45 -1.43 9.68 -3.90
N LEU A 46 -0.35 10.23 -3.37
CA LEU A 46 -0.07 11.68 -3.45
C LEU A 46 0.23 12.13 -4.90
N ILE A 47 0.55 11.20 -5.80
CA ILE A 47 0.97 11.45 -7.17
C ILE A 47 0.05 10.70 -8.15
N CYS A 48 -0.12 9.41 -7.94
CA CYS A 48 -0.89 8.52 -8.80
C CYS A 48 -2.26 8.23 -8.16
N PRO A 49 -3.40 8.46 -8.83
CA PRO A 49 -4.73 8.23 -8.24
C PRO A 49 -4.96 6.82 -7.70
N THR A 50 -4.44 5.78 -8.37
CA THR A 50 -4.50 4.40 -7.89
C THR A 50 -3.51 4.13 -6.76
N GLY A 51 -2.41 4.88 -6.69
CA GLY A 51 -1.33 4.73 -5.72
C GLY A 51 -0.35 3.60 -6.02
N LEU A 52 -0.48 2.93 -7.16
CA LEU A 52 0.30 1.72 -7.48
C LEU A 52 1.49 1.99 -8.41
N PHE A 53 1.49 3.07 -9.18
CA PHE A 53 2.42 3.30 -10.29
C PHE A 53 2.47 2.09 -11.25
N MET A 54 1.33 1.42 -11.42
CA MET A 54 1.19 0.25 -12.27
C MET A 54 -0.06 0.36 -13.14
N ARG A 55 0.05 -0.12 -14.38
CA ARG A 55 -1.05 -0.23 -15.33
C ARG A 55 -0.87 -1.45 -16.23
N ASN A 56 -1.90 -2.29 -16.33
CA ASN A 56 -1.86 -3.53 -17.11
C ASN A 56 -0.62 -4.40 -16.81
N GLY A 57 -0.28 -4.53 -15.52
CA GLY A 57 0.84 -5.35 -15.06
C GLY A 57 2.24 -4.77 -15.33
N LYS A 58 2.33 -3.51 -15.82
CA LYS A 58 3.62 -2.84 -16.10
C LYS A 58 3.75 -1.56 -15.27
N PRO A 59 4.97 -1.15 -14.90
CA PRO A 59 5.22 0.14 -14.28
C PRO A 59 4.64 1.28 -15.12
N CYS A 60 4.03 2.29 -14.46
CA CYS A 60 3.40 3.42 -15.12
C CYS A 60 3.58 4.70 -14.30
N GLU A 61 4.30 5.66 -14.84
CA GLU A 61 4.55 6.96 -14.21
C GLU A 61 3.86 8.12 -14.93
N GLN A 62 2.88 7.86 -15.79
CA GLN A 62 2.19 8.85 -16.65
C GLN A 62 1.64 10.06 -15.87
N CYS A 63 1.16 9.86 -14.63
CA CYS A 63 0.65 10.97 -13.82
C CYS A 63 1.79 11.81 -13.23
N LEU A 64 2.94 11.23 -12.96
CA LEU A 64 4.16 11.93 -12.54
C LEU A 64 4.75 12.75 -13.70
N ASP A 65 5.01 12.10 -14.84
CA ASP A 65 5.65 12.72 -16.02
C ASP A 65 4.85 13.91 -16.55
N ARG A 66 3.54 13.75 -16.62
CA ARG A 66 2.62 14.79 -17.12
C ARG A 66 2.23 15.81 -16.05
N LYS A 67 2.62 15.60 -14.79
CA LYS A 67 2.24 16.42 -13.64
C LYS A 67 0.72 16.64 -13.53
N ASN A 68 -0.06 15.64 -13.94
CA ASN A 68 -1.52 15.63 -13.84
C ASN A 68 -2.10 14.22 -13.78
N GLU A 69 -3.32 14.12 -13.27
CA GLU A 69 -3.99 12.87 -12.97
C GLU A 69 -4.96 12.39 -14.06
N TRP A 70 -5.14 13.16 -15.16
CA TRP A 70 -6.11 12.86 -16.23
C TRP A 70 -5.82 11.55 -16.97
N SER A 71 -4.56 11.11 -16.94
CA SER A 71 -4.14 9.81 -17.47
C SER A 71 -4.90 8.65 -16.80
N CYS A 72 -5.29 8.79 -15.52
CA CYS A 72 -6.06 7.76 -14.81
C CYS A 72 -7.45 7.55 -15.42
N ILE A 73 -8.13 8.62 -15.82
CA ILE A 73 -9.43 8.54 -16.52
C ILE A 73 -9.22 7.98 -17.92
N LYS A 74 -8.29 8.58 -18.70
CA LYS A 74 -8.01 8.19 -20.08
C LYS A 74 -7.77 6.70 -20.23
N TYR A 75 -7.06 6.10 -19.28
CA TYR A 75 -6.68 4.69 -19.32
C TYR A 75 -7.54 3.79 -18.43
N ASN A 76 -8.60 4.35 -17.81
CA ASN A 76 -9.49 3.63 -16.89
C ASN A 76 -8.72 2.75 -15.87
N CYS A 77 -7.76 3.37 -15.14
CA CYS A 77 -6.79 2.64 -14.31
C CYS A 77 -7.40 1.82 -13.15
N GLU A 78 -8.65 2.11 -12.76
CA GLU A 78 -9.39 1.37 -11.73
C GLU A 78 -10.33 0.31 -12.31
N HIS A 79 -10.23 0.01 -13.64
CA HIS A 79 -11.13 -0.90 -14.35
C HIS A 79 -12.63 -0.56 -14.18
N SER A 80 -12.93 0.69 -13.78
CA SER A 80 -14.25 1.28 -13.64
C SER A 80 -14.11 2.78 -13.89
N ILE A 81 -14.81 3.28 -14.91
CA ILE A 81 -14.72 4.69 -15.29
C ILE A 81 -15.14 5.62 -14.16
N PHE A 82 -16.19 5.28 -13.41
CA PHE A 82 -16.65 6.07 -12.27
C PHE A 82 -15.61 6.13 -11.14
N LYS A 83 -14.96 4.99 -10.83
CA LYS A 83 -13.87 4.96 -9.84
C LYS A 83 -12.66 5.77 -10.32
N SER A 84 -12.28 5.62 -11.59
CA SER A 84 -11.16 6.36 -12.19
C SER A 84 -11.42 7.87 -12.16
N ILE A 85 -12.64 8.33 -12.45
CA ILE A 85 -13.05 9.74 -12.32
C ILE A 85 -12.96 10.18 -10.85
N GLY A 86 -13.59 9.45 -9.92
CA GLY A 86 -13.59 9.80 -8.50
C GLY A 86 -12.18 9.92 -7.91
N TYR A 87 -11.28 8.98 -8.24
CA TYR A 87 -9.90 9.01 -7.75
C TYR A 87 -9.09 10.14 -8.39
N THR A 88 -9.33 10.43 -9.67
CA THR A 88 -8.70 11.57 -10.33
C THR A 88 -9.14 12.90 -9.73
N LEU A 89 -10.45 13.12 -9.58
CA LEU A 89 -11.00 14.37 -9.01
C LEU A 89 -10.48 14.59 -7.58
N ARG A 90 -10.38 13.55 -6.79
CA ARG A 90 -9.78 13.61 -5.45
C ARG A 90 -8.34 14.15 -5.49
N ASN A 91 -7.50 13.62 -6.35
CA ASN A 91 -6.11 14.06 -6.47
C ASN A 91 -6.01 15.47 -7.07
N VAL A 92 -6.83 15.78 -8.09
CA VAL A 92 -6.94 17.13 -8.66
C VAL A 92 -7.32 18.14 -7.59
N TYR A 93 -8.34 17.84 -6.78
CA TYR A 93 -8.74 18.69 -5.65
C TYR A 93 -7.57 18.92 -4.66
N ALA A 94 -6.91 17.84 -4.24
CA ALA A 94 -5.81 17.95 -3.29
C ALA A 94 -4.62 18.75 -3.85
N ARG A 95 -4.32 18.60 -5.14
CA ARG A 95 -3.29 19.37 -5.84
C ARG A 95 -3.68 20.83 -6.02
N TRP A 96 -4.89 21.11 -6.51
CA TRP A 96 -5.40 22.47 -6.73
C TRP A 96 -5.45 23.27 -5.43
N THR A 97 -5.97 22.70 -4.36
CA THR A 97 -6.00 23.34 -3.04
C THR A 97 -4.65 23.36 -2.33
N LYS A 98 -3.63 22.63 -2.89
CA LYS A 98 -2.32 22.39 -2.24
C LYS A 98 -2.47 21.76 -0.84
N ALA A 99 -3.51 20.93 -0.64
CA ALA A 99 -3.87 20.40 0.66
C ALA A 99 -2.70 19.71 1.38
N TYR A 100 -1.94 18.89 0.68
CA TYR A 100 -0.74 18.24 1.26
C TYR A 100 0.43 19.20 1.38
N LEU A 101 0.74 19.98 0.34
CA LEU A 101 1.91 20.85 0.30
C LEU A 101 1.90 21.95 1.36
N LYS A 102 0.70 22.48 1.69
CA LYS A 102 0.53 23.58 2.63
C LYS A 102 0.31 23.16 4.08
N ASN A 103 -0.30 21.98 4.28
CA ASN A 103 -0.80 21.58 5.59
C ASN A 103 -0.11 20.36 6.19
N VAL A 104 0.88 19.77 5.48
CA VAL A 104 1.74 18.72 6.02
C VAL A 104 3.11 19.34 6.27
N ASP A 105 3.60 19.22 7.50
CA ASP A 105 4.87 19.78 7.92
C ASP A 105 6.03 18.86 7.59
N MET A 106 5.82 17.51 7.69
CA MET A 106 6.83 16.51 7.37
C MET A 106 6.21 15.26 6.72
N PHE A 107 6.84 14.76 5.66
CA PHE A 107 6.50 13.48 5.03
C PHE A 107 7.52 12.42 5.45
N ALA A 108 7.04 11.34 6.07
CA ALA A 108 7.83 10.16 6.41
C ALA A 108 7.64 9.10 5.31
N CYS A 109 8.59 9.00 4.39
CA CYS A 109 8.62 7.96 3.37
C CYS A 109 9.18 6.66 3.95
N ILE A 110 8.70 5.52 3.50
CA ILE A 110 9.20 4.22 3.97
C ILE A 110 10.42 3.72 3.17
N THR A 111 10.75 4.35 2.03
CA THR A 111 11.91 4.03 1.20
C THR A 111 12.50 5.28 0.54
N GLU A 112 13.81 5.23 0.21
CA GLU A 112 14.46 6.29 -0.57
C GLU A 112 13.85 6.44 -1.98
N PHE A 113 13.41 5.33 -2.59
CA PHE A 113 12.70 5.37 -3.87
C PHE A 113 11.44 6.23 -3.79
N GLN A 114 10.64 6.05 -2.73
CA GLN A 114 9.43 6.82 -2.51
C GLN A 114 9.72 8.31 -2.29
N LYS A 115 10.76 8.64 -1.50
CA LYS A 115 11.26 10.01 -1.31
C LYS A 115 11.64 10.63 -2.66
N LYS A 116 12.41 9.92 -3.49
CA LYS A 116 12.80 10.38 -4.82
C LYS A 116 11.59 10.73 -5.68
N LYS A 117 10.55 9.85 -5.71
CA LYS A 117 9.32 10.08 -6.48
C LYS A 117 8.51 11.27 -5.97
N LEU A 118 8.47 11.54 -4.67
CA LEU A 118 7.84 12.74 -4.14
C LEU A 118 8.58 14.02 -4.55
N ILE A 119 9.92 14.03 -4.51
CA ILE A 119 10.73 15.17 -4.95
C ILE A 119 10.50 15.43 -6.45
N GLU A 120 10.50 14.40 -7.30
CA GLU A 120 10.18 14.48 -8.74
C GLU A 120 8.77 15.06 -8.98
N ALA A 121 7.81 14.77 -8.10
CA ALA A 121 6.46 15.31 -8.13
C ALA A 121 6.35 16.75 -7.62
N GLY A 122 7.45 17.37 -7.14
CA GLY A 122 7.51 18.76 -6.70
C GLY A 122 7.27 18.96 -5.20
N TYR A 123 7.39 17.92 -4.38
CA TYR A 123 7.38 18.07 -2.93
C TYR A 123 8.74 18.59 -2.44
N ASP A 124 8.73 19.43 -1.41
CA ASP A 124 9.94 20.02 -0.84
C ASP A 124 10.81 18.94 -0.18
N LYS A 125 12.05 18.77 -0.67
CA LYS A 125 13.02 17.80 -0.14
C LYS A 125 13.32 17.99 1.35
N ASN A 126 13.24 19.23 1.85
CA ASN A 126 13.49 19.56 3.26
C ASN A 126 12.35 19.11 4.18
N LYS A 127 11.18 18.82 3.62
CA LYS A 127 10.01 18.29 4.33
C LYS A 127 9.87 16.79 4.17
N ILE A 128 10.84 16.07 3.62
CA ILE A 128 10.76 14.63 3.38
C ILE A 128 11.91 13.93 4.09
N THR A 129 11.57 13.01 5.00
CA THR A 129 12.52 12.09 5.64
C THR A 129 12.19 10.66 5.27
N VAL A 130 13.15 9.74 5.45
CA VAL A 130 12.93 8.29 5.25
C VAL A 130 12.94 7.62 6.62
N ILE A 131 11.82 6.99 6.95
CA ILE A 131 11.63 6.19 8.15
C ILE A 131 11.08 4.83 7.71
N PRO A 132 11.95 3.82 7.55
CA PRO A 132 11.52 2.48 7.17
C PRO A 132 10.56 1.88 8.19
N ASN A 133 9.63 1.03 7.72
CA ASN A 133 8.83 0.24 8.64
C ASN A 133 9.76 -0.70 9.43
N SER A 134 9.53 -0.79 10.72
CA SER A 134 10.25 -1.68 11.61
C SER A 134 9.28 -2.63 12.31
N ILE A 135 9.79 -3.78 12.69
CA ILE A 135 9.12 -4.74 13.56
C ILE A 135 10.11 -5.15 14.65
N ASP A 136 9.58 -5.49 15.80
CA ASP A 136 10.41 -6.11 16.85
C ASP A 136 10.93 -7.45 16.32
N ALA A 137 12.24 -7.67 16.42
CA ALA A 137 12.82 -8.94 16.05
C ALA A 137 12.30 -10.03 17.01
N PRO A 138 11.96 -11.22 16.50
CA PRO A 138 11.58 -12.32 17.38
C PRO A 138 12.77 -12.72 18.27
N CYS A 139 12.49 -12.98 19.55
CA CYS A 139 13.52 -13.39 20.52
C CYS A 139 14.12 -14.77 20.20
N SER A 140 13.45 -15.56 19.37
CA SER A 140 13.89 -16.89 18.95
C SER A 140 13.43 -17.20 17.53
N TYR A 141 14.23 -17.99 16.83
CA TYR A 141 13.88 -18.58 15.54
C TYR A 141 14.19 -20.08 15.58
N THR A 142 13.40 -20.84 14.86
CA THR A 142 13.62 -22.29 14.72
C THR A 142 14.30 -22.58 13.38
N LEU A 143 15.36 -23.39 13.40
CA LEU A 143 16.05 -23.86 12.20
C LEU A 143 15.40 -25.15 11.65
N THR A 144 14.10 -25.34 11.84
CA THR A 144 13.41 -26.53 11.33
C THR A 144 13.19 -26.41 9.82
N THR A 145 13.41 -27.50 9.11
CA THR A 145 13.02 -27.63 7.70
C THR A 145 11.49 -27.68 7.64
N GLY A 146 10.86 -26.55 7.35
CA GLY A 146 9.40 -26.47 7.26
C GLY A 146 8.83 -27.36 6.15
N GLY A 147 7.55 -27.68 6.29
CA GLY A 147 6.83 -28.61 5.41
C GLY A 147 6.31 -28.03 4.10
N TYR A 148 6.35 -26.69 3.91
CA TYR A 148 5.75 -26.03 2.76
C TYR A 148 6.42 -24.69 2.40
N ILE A 149 6.20 -24.25 1.17
CA ILE A 149 6.52 -22.89 0.73
C ILE A 149 5.32 -21.98 1.08
N ALA A 150 5.57 -20.88 1.79
CA ALA A 150 4.53 -19.96 2.23
C ALA A 150 4.41 -18.74 1.33
N TYR A 151 3.18 -18.28 1.14
CA TYR A 151 2.82 -16.95 0.65
C TYR A 151 2.03 -16.22 1.74
N ILE A 152 2.37 -14.96 1.99
CA ILE A 152 1.66 -14.12 2.95
C ILE A 152 1.30 -12.79 2.28
N GLY A 153 0.01 -12.53 2.16
CA GLY A 153 -0.47 -11.28 1.55
C GLY A 153 -1.89 -11.39 1.00
N ARG A 154 -2.42 -10.26 0.54
CA ARG A 154 -3.70 -10.27 -0.17
C ARG A 154 -3.59 -11.12 -1.43
N LEU A 155 -4.61 -11.92 -1.70
CA LEU A 155 -4.70 -12.69 -2.94
C LEU A 155 -5.23 -11.75 -4.04
N SER A 156 -4.33 -10.96 -4.62
CA SER A 156 -4.61 -9.96 -5.66
C SER A 156 -3.47 -9.92 -6.68
N TYR A 157 -3.80 -9.49 -7.90
CA TYR A 157 -2.88 -9.51 -9.03
C TYR A 157 -1.56 -8.77 -8.76
N GLU A 158 -1.62 -7.58 -8.13
CA GLU A 158 -0.44 -6.78 -7.81
C GLU A 158 0.48 -7.45 -6.78
N LYS A 159 -0.04 -8.43 -6.01
CA LYS A 159 0.73 -9.23 -5.04
C LYS A 159 1.31 -10.51 -5.64
N GLY A 160 0.99 -10.80 -6.89
CA GLY A 160 1.61 -11.87 -7.65
C GLY A 160 1.32 -13.29 -7.17
N TYR A 161 0.24 -13.50 -6.37
CA TYR A 161 -0.10 -14.83 -5.89
C TYR A 161 -0.34 -15.83 -7.04
N ASP A 162 -0.87 -15.35 -8.15
CA ASP A 162 -1.11 -16.09 -9.38
C ASP A 162 0.19 -16.65 -9.98
N LEU A 163 1.30 -15.90 -9.93
CA LEU A 163 2.62 -16.40 -10.35
C LEU A 163 3.06 -17.59 -9.51
N LEU A 164 2.82 -17.54 -8.20
CA LEU A 164 3.19 -18.63 -7.31
C LEU A 164 2.29 -19.86 -7.51
N VAL A 165 1.02 -19.66 -7.86
CA VAL A 165 0.12 -20.77 -8.27
C VAL A 165 0.62 -21.45 -9.55
N GLU A 166 1.12 -20.69 -10.53
CA GLU A 166 1.74 -21.25 -11.75
C GLU A 166 3.00 -22.04 -11.44
N VAL A 167 3.82 -21.58 -10.50
CA VAL A 167 5.00 -22.31 -10.02
C VAL A 167 4.57 -23.60 -9.33
N ALA A 168 3.56 -23.56 -8.47
CA ALA A 168 3.02 -24.73 -7.78
C ALA A 168 2.52 -25.81 -8.77
N ARG A 169 1.89 -25.38 -9.87
CA ARG A 169 1.44 -26.31 -10.93
C ARG A 169 2.58 -27.08 -11.60
N LYS A 170 3.76 -26.43 -11.72
CA LYS A 170 4.97 -27.04 -12.30
C LYS A 170 5.73 -27.93 -11.32
N HIS A 171 5.44 -27.82 -10.03
CA HIS A 171 6.11 -28.55 -8.95
C HIS A 171 5.09 -29.26 -8.05
N PRO A 172 4.39 -30.28 -8.54
CA PRO A 172 3.32 -30.97 -7.81
C PRO A 172 3.81 -31.69 -6.55
N GLU A 173 5.10 -32.01 -6.46
CA GLU A 173 5.77 -32.65 -5.31
C GLU A 173 6.00 -31.69 -4.14
N ILE A 174 5.88 -30.35 -4.36
CA ILE A 174 6.11 -29.34 -3.35
C ILE A 174 4.76 -28.81 -2.85
N LYS A 175 4.58 -28.77 -1.53
CA LYS A 175 3.39 -28.17 -0.91
C LYS A 175 3.55 -26.66 -0.83
N PHE A 176 2.48 -25.93 -1.22
CA PHE A 176 2.38 -24.48 -1.12
C PHE A 176 1.19 -24.09 -0.22
N CYS A 177 1.40 -23.17 0.71
CA CYS A 177 0.37 -22.65 1.58
C CYS A 177 0.25 -21.13 1.46
N PHE A 178 -0.98 -20.63 1.28
CA PHE A 178 -1.25 -19.21 1.05
C PHE A 178 -2.08 -18.65 2.20
N ALA A 179 -1.56 -17.64 2.90
CA ALA A 179 -2.25 -16.91 3.95
C ALA A 179 -2.59 -15.50 3.51
N GLY A 180 -3.86 -15.12 3.60
CA GLY A 180 -4.35 -13.79 3.26
C GLY A 180 -5.80 -13.77 2.80
N ALA A 181 -6.40 -12.56 2.79
CA ALA A 181 -7.76 -12.39 2.32
C ALA A 181 -7.84 -12.42 0.79
N GLN A 182 -8.79 -13.18 0.27
CA GLN A 182 -9.11 -13.19 -1.15
C GLN A 182 -9.95 -11.96 -1.50
N ARG A 183 -9.51 -11.16 -2.46
CA ARG A 183 -10.25 -9.99 -2.94
C ARG A 183 -10.87 -10.17 -4.31
N GLU A 184 -10.33 -11.07 -5.12
CA GLU A 184 -10.77 -11.34 -6.47
C GLU A 184 -11.28 -12.77 -6.58
N LYS A 185 -12.39 -12.98 -7.30
CA LYS A 185 -12.82 -14.35 -7.63
C LYS A 185 -11.79 -14.94 -8.57
N ASN A 186 -11.14 -15.99 -8.13
CA ASN A 186 -10.19 -16.72 -8.95
C ASN A 186 -10.94 -17.77 -9.77
N ASN A 187 -10.95 -17.63 -11.09
CA ASN A 187 -11.51 -18.64 -12.01
C ASN A 187 -10.44 -19.66 -12.44
N THR A 188 -9.24 -19.58 -11.87
CA THR A 188 -8.15 -20.48 -12.22
C THR A 188 -8.26 -21.76 -11.40
N GLU A 189 -8.18 -22.90 -12.05
CA GLU A 189 -8.10 -24.21 -11.38
C GLU A 189 -6.88 -24.24 -10.45
N ILE A 190 -7.12 -24.52 -9.17
CA ILE A 190 -6.10 -24.54 -8.14
C ILE A 190 -5.45 -25.93 -8.10
N PRO A 191 -4.11 -26.02 -8.20
CA PRO A 191 -3.39 -27.29 -8.10
C PRO A 191 -3.60 -27.96 -6.73
N LYS A 192 -3.61 -29.29 -6.68
CA LYS A 192 -3.86 -30.08 -5.46
C LYS A 192 -2.83 -29.83 -4.34
N ASN A 193 -1.62 -29.39 -4.70
CA ASN A 193 -0.53 -29.06 -3.79
C ASN A 193 -0.59 -27.62 -3.26
N VAL A 194 -1.65 -26.87 -3.57
CA VAL A 194 -1.89 -25.51 -3.06
C VAL A 194 -3.00 -25.52 -2.03
N GLU A 195 -2.74 -24.96 -0.87
CA GLU A 195 -3.70 -24.84 0.24
C GLU A 195 -3.87 -23.37 0.62
N PHE A 196 -5.13 -22.88 0.63
CA PHE A 196 -5.45 -21.53 1.11
C PHE A 196 -5.88 -21.56 2.59
N LYS A 197 -5.16 -20.85 3.44
CA LYS A 197 -5.43 -20.76 4.89
C LYS A 197 -6.36 -19.61 5.27
N GLY A 198 -6.73 -18.75 4.30
CA GLY A 198 -7.49 -17.54 4.60
C GLY A 198 -6.70 -16.52 5.40
N TYR A 199 -7.41 -15.61 6.08
CA TYR A 199 -6.79 -14.61 6.93
C TYR A 199 -6.38 -15.23 8.27
N LEU A 200 -5.11 -15.16 8.61
CA LEU A 200 -4.55 -15.68 9.87
C LEU A 200 -4.33 -14.54 10.86
N GLN A 201 -4.68 -14.75 12.13
CA GLN A 201 -4.41 -13.83 13.23
C GLN A 201 -2.95 -13.94 13.71
N LYS A 202 -2.48 -12.96 14.49
CA LYS A 202 -1.08 -12.83 14.89
C LYS A 202 -0.42 -14.13 15.36
N LYS A 203 -1.07 -14.90 16.26
CA LYS A 203 -0.53 -16.18 16.78
C LYS A 203 -0.48 -17.27 15.72
N GLU A 204 -1.56 -17.40 14.93
CA GLU A 204 -1.65 -18.37 13.82
C GLU A 204 -0.65 -18.04 12.71
N LEU A 205 -0.49 -16.75 12.41
CA LEU A 205 0.47 -16.26 11.42
C LEU A 205 1.91 -16.58 11.87
N SER A 206 2.25 -16.37 13.14
CA SER A 206 3.56 -16.71 13.67
C SER A 206 3.86 -18.20 13.53
N LYS A 207 2.90 -19.06 13.87
CA LYS A 207 3.02 -20.52 13.70
C LYS A 207 3.17 -20.90 12.23
N PHE A 208 2.35 -20.31 11.34
CA PHE A 208 2.41 -20.51 9.91
C PHE A 208 3.79 -20.15 9.32
N ILE A 209 4.39 -19.04 9.78
CA ILE A 209 5.75 -18.64 9.40
C ILE A 209 6.79 -19.65 9.86
N GLN A 210 6.72 -20.07 11.13
CA GLN A 210 7.68 -21.01 11.73
C GLN A 210 7.65 -22.41 11.07
N GLU A 211 6.47 -22.86 10.65
CA GLU A 211 6.28 -24.15 9.97
C GLU A 211 6.61 -24.11 8.47
N SER A 212 6.87 -22.94 7.91
CA SER A 212 7.25 -22.80 6.50
C SER A 212 8.74 -23.05 6.28
N ARG A 213 9.11 -23.58 5.10
CA ARG A 213 10.49 -23.70 4.66
C ARG A 213 11.08 -22.34 4.33
N PHE A 214 10.34 -21.54 3.59
CA PHE A 214 10.60 -20.13 3.30
C PHE A 214 9.33 -19.43 2.83
N ILE A 215 9.37 -18.10 2.81
CA ILE A 215 8.26 -17.26 2.35
C ILE A 215 8.62 -16.65 1.00
N VAL A 216 7.65 -16.67 0.07
CA VAL A 216 7.78 -16.02 -1.24
C VAL A 216 6.87 -14.80 -1.29
N ILE A 217 7.41 -13.67 -1.70
CA ILE A 217 6.69 -12.40 -1.89
C ILE A 217 6.84 -11.97 -3.36
N PRO A 218 6.02 -12.50 -4.28
CA PRO A 218 6.17 -12.30 -5.73
C PRO A 218 5.47 -11.02 -6.22
N SER A 219 5.40 -9.95 -5.40
CA SER A 219 4.73 -8.69 -5.77
C SER A 219 5.30 -8.13 -7.07
N ARG A 220 4.40 -7.64 -7.95
CA ARG A 220 4.73 -6.98 -9.21
C ARG A 220 5.07 -5.51 -8.99
#